data_b900b12b45f63858aaacd8fd93c6e819
#
_entry.id   b900b12b45f63858aaacd8fd93c6e819
#
_cell.length_a   1.000
_cell.length_b   1.000
_cell.length_c   1.000
_cell.angle_alpha   90.00
_cell.angle_beta   90.00
_cell.angle_gamma   90.00
#
_symmetry.space_group_name_H-M   'P 1'
#
loop_
_entity.id
_entity.type
_entity.pdbx_description
1 polymer ?
#
loop_
_entity_poly.entity_id
_entity_poly.type
_entity_poly.pdbx_seq_one_letter_code
_entity_poly.pdbx_strand_id
1 'polypeptide(L)'
;MFHASWCGWCHKLDSSLNHESIKDIFDKNYVTTHLTVYESKNKKEFENPGALEFLTRYKGNDIGIPYWIILDKNGKWLADSQIRPEGADYNHVGENVGCPASREEVNHFLKVLGKTSTLNGTELMAIEKKFLLKK
;
A
#
# COMPACT_ATOMS: atom_id res chain seq x y z
N MET A 1 -0.40 0.59 -6.06
CA MET A 1 -1.48 0.89 -5.10
C MET A 1 -2.82 0.83 -5.81
N PHE A 2 -3.74 0.06 -5.27
CA PHE A 2 -5.10 -0.04 -5.80
C PHE A 2 -5.99 0.98 -5.11
N HIS A 3 -6.73 1.73 -5.89
CA HIS A 3 -7.53 2.86 -5.40
C HIS A 3 -8.79 3.05 -6.24
N ALA A 4 -9.64 3.96 -5.79
CA ALA A 4 -10.80 4.41 -6.55
C ALA A 4 -10.99 5.90 -6.29
N SER A 5 -11.64 6.61 -7.23
CA SER A 5 -11.82 8.05 -7.13
C SER A 5 -12.64 8.48 -5.91
N TRP A 6 -13.56 7.62 -5.45
CA TRP A 6 -14.41 7.91 -4.30
C TRP A 6 -13.73 7.58 -2.95
N CYS A 7 -12.55 6.97 -2.95
CA CYS A 7 -11.95 6.40 -1.75
C CYS A 7 -11.15 7.44 -0.98
N GLY A 8 -11.71 7.94 0.13
CA GLY A 8 -11.07 8.95 0.96
C GLY A 8 -9.74 8.48 1.57
N TRP A 9 -9.68 7.25 2.06
CA TRP A 9 -8.45 6.70 2.63
C TRP A 9 -7.37 6.50 1.57
N CYS A 10 -7.76 6.24 0.33
CA CYS A 10 -6.81 6.14 -0.79
C CYS A 10 -6.16 7.50 -1.05
N HIS A 11 -6.96 8.55 -1.08
CA HIS A 11 -6.45 9.92 -1.24
C HIS A 11 -5.55 10.31 -0.07
N LYS A 12 -5.89 9.89 1.14
CA LYS A 12 -5.09 10.18 2.32
C LYS A 12 -3.74 9.49 2.28
N LEU A 13 -3.70 8.23 1.86
CA LEU A 13 -2.45 7.49 1.70
C LEU A 13 -1.56 8.18 0.66
N ASP A 14 -2.14 8.48 -0.50
CA ASP A 14 -1.41 9.13 -1.59
C ASP A 14 -0.86 10.49 -1.16
N SER A 15 -1.68 11.30 -0.51
CA SER A 15 -1.27 12.60 0.02
C SER A 15 -0.14 12.47 1.04
N SER A 16 -0.19 11.44 1.88
CA SER A 16 0.84 11.21 2.90
C SER A 16 2.17 10.81 2.27
N LEU A 17 2.14 9.93 1.27
CA LEU A 17 3.35 9.49 0.57
C LEU A 17 3.98 10.63 -0.23
N ASN A 18 3.19 11.59 -0.65
CA ASN A 18 3.67 12.75 -1.41
C ASN A 18 3.97 13.96 -0.52
N HIS A 19 3.85 13.82 0.80
CA HIS A 19 4.17 14.91 1.71
C HIS A 19 5.68 15.20 1.68
N GLU A 20 6.03 16.49 1.74
CA GLU A 20 7.42 16.93 1.62
C GLU A 20 8.39 16.26 2.60
N SER A 21 7.88 15.84 3.77
CA SER A 21 8.73 15.23 4.80
C SER A 21 9.22 13.82 4.45
N ILE A 22 8.53 13.10 3.55
CA ILE A 22 8.89 11.72 3.24
C ILE A 22 8.91 11.39 1.74
N LYS A 23 8.43 12.30 0.89
CA LYS A 23 8.32 12.03 -0.55
C LYS A 23 9.64 11.58 -1.16
N ASP A 24 10.72 12.32 -0.90
CA ASP A 24 12.02 12.00 -1.48
C ASP A 24 12.57 10.67 -0.96
N ILE A 25 12.35 10.40 0.31
CA ILE A 25 12.75 9.13 0.92
C ILE A 25 12.06 7.97 0.20
N PHE A 26 10.77 8.12 -0.02
CA PHE A 26 9.95 7.08 -0.65
C PHE A 26 10.33 6.90 -2.13
N ASP A 27 10.46 8.00 -2.85
CA ASP A 27 10.76 7.98 -4.29
C ASP A 27 12.12 7.37 -4.62
N LYS A 28 13.08 7.45 -3.72
CA LYS A 28 14.40 6.83 -3.90
C LYS A 28 14.34 5.31 -3.83
N ASN A 29 13.33 4.76 -3.21
CA ASN A 29 13.25 3.33 -2.93
C ASN A 29 12.15 2.62 -3.71
N TYR A 30 11.13 3.34 -4.17
CA TYR A 30 9.98 2.73 -4.81
C TYR A 30 9.52 3.51 -6.03
N VAL A 31 9.07 2.78 -7.04
CA VAL A 31 8.32 3.34 -8.17
C VAL A 31 6.86 3.03 -7.89
N THR A 32 6.04 4.07 -7.69
CA THR A 32 4.63 3.89 -7.33
C THR A 32 3.74 4.00 -8.55
N THR A 33 2.91 3.00 -8.76
CA THR A 33 1.90 2.98 -9.81
C THR A 33 0.52 2.85 -9.19
N HIS A 34 -0.43 3.60 -9.70
CA HIS A 34 -1.83 3.55 -9.25
C HIS A 34 -2.65 2.71 -10.21
N LEU A 35 -3.42 1.78 -9.66
CA LEU A 35 -4.34 0.94 -10.42
C LEU A 35 -5.75 1.18 -9.89
N THR A 36 -6.65 1.59 -10.76
CA THR A 36 -8.02 1.93 -10.39
C THR A 36 -8.94 0.73 -10.46
N VAL A 37 -9.66 0.48 -9.36
CA VAL A 37 -10.61 -0.62 -9.21
C VAL A 37 -11.86 -0.10 -8.48
N TYR A 38 -12.94 -0.86 -8.51
CA TYR A 38 -14.15 -0.61 -7.73
C TYR A 38 -14.76 0.78 -7.91
N GLU A 39 -14.66 1.36 -9.09
CA GLU A 39 -15.33 2.62 -9.37
C GLU A 39 -16.84 2.44 -9.39
N SER A 40 -17.57 3.53 -9.14
CA SER A 40 -19.01 3.50 -9.20
C SER A 40 -19.50 3.17 -10.61
N LYS A 41 -20.76 2.71 -10.71
CA LYS A 41 -21.34 2.20 -11.94
C LYS A 41 -21.19 3.13 -13.15
N ASN A 42 -21.29 4.43 -12.94
CA ASN A 42 -21.20 5.42 -14.01
C ASN A 42 -19.78 5.91 -14.29
N LYS A 43 -18.77 5.32 -13.65
CA LYS A 43 -17.36 5.68 -13.81
C LYS A 43 -16.47 4.48 -14.08
N LYS A 44 -17.04 3.38 -14.55
CA LYS A 44 -16.31 2.15 -14.82
C LYS A 44 -15.20 2.32 -15.85
N GLU A 45 -15.32 3.29 -16.75
CA GLU A 45 -14.29 3.59 -17.74
C GLU A 45 -12.98 4.08 -17.11
N PHE A 46 -12.98 4.51 -15.86
CA PHE A 46 -11.77 4.93 -15.15
C PHE A 46 -10.97 3.75 -14.61
N GLU A 47 -11.55 2.55 -14.57
CA GLU A 47 -10.85 1.38 -14.08
C GLU A 47 -9.79 0.92 -15.07
N ASN A 48 -8.64 0.52 -14.56
CA ASN A 48 -7.58 0.00 -15.41
C ASN A 48 -7.90 -1.44 -15.82
N PRO A 49 -7.89 -1.75 -17.12
CA PRO A 49 -8.12 -3.14 -17.55
C PRO A 49 -7.13 -4.09 -16.91
N GLY A 50 -7.64 -5.19 -16.36
CA GLY A 50 -6.81 -6.19 -15.70
C GLY A 50 -6.44 -5.88 -14.24
N ALA A 51 -6.75 -4.68 -13.74
CA ALA A 51 -6.38 -4.30 -12.36
C ALA A 51 -7.09 -5.18 -11.33
N LEU A 52 -8.39 -5.39 -11.48
CA LEU A 52 -9.14 -6.21 -10.52
C LEU A 52 -8.66 -7.66 -10.54
N GLU A 53 -8.34 -8.19 -11.71
CA GLU A 53 -7.79 -9.55 -11.84
C GLU A 53 -6.44 -9.66 -11.13
N PHE A 54 -5.59 -8.64 -11.27
CA PHE A 54 -4.30 -8.60 -10.60
C PHE A 54 -4.48 -8.56 -9.08
N LEU A 55 -5.38 -7.71 -8.59
CA LEU A 55 -5.70 -7.62 -7.17
C LEU A 55 -6.19 -8.97 -6.63
N THR A 56 -7.08 -9.62 -7.37
CA THR A 56 -7.65 -10.92 -6.98
C THR A 56 -6.59 -12.02 -6.94
N ARG A 57 -5.64 -11.98 -7.87
CA ARG A 57 -4.53 -12.95 -7.88
C ARG A 57 -3.79 -12.97 -6.54
N TYR A 58 -3.60 -11.82 -5.94
CA TYR A 58 -2.87 -11.70 -4.67
C TYR A 58 -3.81 -11.58 -3.47
N LYS A 59 -5.07 -12.01 -3.62
CA LYS A 59 -6.04 -12.12 -2.53
C LYS A 59 -6.42 -10.78 -1.89
N GLY A 60 -6.30 -9.71 -2.65
CA GLY A 60 -6.67 -8.37 -2.18
C GLY A 60 -8.11 -7.97 -2.47
N ASN A 61 -8.87 -8.81 -3.20
CA ASN A 61 -10.26 -8.51 -3.50
C ASN A 61 -11.15 -8.64 -2.26
N ASP A 62 -12.16 -7.78 -2.18
CA ASP A 62 -13.20 -7.81 -1.14
C ASP A 62 -12.72 -7.56 0.30
N ILE A 63 -11.51 -7.04 0.49
CA ILE A 63 -11.00 -6.74 1.83
C ILE A 63 -10.65 -5.25 2.00
N GLY A 64 -11.09 -4.42 1.07
CA GLY A 64 -10.97 -2.97 1.17
C GLY A 64 -9.83 -2.37 0.39
N ILE A 65 -9.95 -1.07 0.12
CA ILE A 65 -8.92 -0.25 -0.50
C ILE A 65 -8.70 0.98 0.40
N PRO A 66 -7.51 1.62 0.39
CA PRO A 66 -6.39 1.29 -0.48
C PRO A 66 -5.80 -0.08 -0.19
N TYR A 67 -5.29 -0.71 -1.23
CA TYR A 67 -4.56 -1.96 -1.13
C TYR A 67 -3.25 -1.78 -1.88
N TRP A 68 -2.13 -2.18 -1.28
CA TRP A 68 -0.85 -2.02 -1.97
C TRP A 68 -0.09 -3.33 -2.00
N ILE A 69 0.63 -3.52 -3.09
CA ILE A 69 1.48 -4.68 -3.32
C ILE A 69 2.86 -4.18 -3.68
N ILE A 70 3.89 -4.78 -3.12
CA ILE A 70 5.27 -4.48 -3.43
C ILE A 70 5.85 -5.65 -4.21
N LEU A 71 6.33 -5.36 -5.40
CA LEU A 71 6.94 -6.33 -6.29
C LEU A 71 8.42 -6.01 -6.45
N ASP A 72 9.23 -7.01 -6.77
CA ASP A 72 10.61 -6.75 -7.15
C ASP A 72 10.68 -6.31 -8.63
N LYS A 73 11.88 -6.03 -9.12
CA LYS A 73 12.09 -5.57 -10.51
C LYS A 73 11.63 -6.60 -11.55
N ASN A 74 11.48 -7.84 -11.17
CA ASN A 74 11.04 -8.92 -12.06
C ASN A 74 9.54 -9.21 -11.94
N GLY A 75 8.82 -8.42 -11.14
CA GLY A 75 7.39 -8.61 -10.93
C GLY A 75 7.02 -9.65 -9.89
N LYS A 76 8.01 -10.13 -9.12
CA LYS A 76 7.74 -11.11 -8.07
C LYS A 76 7.17 -10.41 -6.83
N TRP A 77 6.12 -11.01 -6.24
CA TRP A 77 5.50 -10.50 -5.02
C TRP A 77 6.50 -10.58 -3.85
N LEU A 78 6.65 -9.48 -3.14
CA LEU A 78 7.49 -9.40 -1.95
C LEU A 78 6.67 -9.23 -0.68
N ALA A 79 5.70 -8.34 -0.71
CA ALA A 79 4.85 -8.02 0.43
C ALA A 79 3.63 -7.25 -0.04
N ASP A 80 2.68 -7.06 0.86
CA ASP A 80 1.50 -6.23 0.57
C ASP A 80 0.91 -5.67 1.86
N SER A 81 -0.24 -5.01 1.74
CA SER A 81 -0.90 -4.34 2.86
C SER A 81 -1.63 -5.28 3.82
N GLN A 82 -1.58 -6.59 3.61
CA GLN A 82 -2.18 -7.52 4.56
C GLN A 82 -1.20 -7.92 5.66
N ILE A 83 -1.68 -7.89 6.89
CA ILE A 83 -0.91 -8.43 8.02
C ILE A 83 -1.10 -9.94 8.00
N ARG A 84 0.02 -10.68 7.88
CA ARG A 84 0.02 -12.14 7.82
C ARG A 84 0.97 -12.72 8.85
N PRO A 85 0.78 -13.99 9.24
CA PRO A 85 1.75 -14.66 10.10
C PRO A 85 3.12 -14.73 9.44
N GLU A 86 4.17 -14.78 10.26
CA GLU A 86 5.54 -14.90 9.80
C GLU A 86 5.69 -16.10 8.86
N GLY A 87 6.32 -15.88 7.70
CA GLY A 87 6.55 -16.93 6.71
C GLY A 87 5.37 -17.24 5.79
N ALA A 88 4.21 -16.63 6.01
CA ALA A 88 3.06 -16.84 5.14
C ALA A 88 3.23 -16.10 3.82
N ASP A 89 2.72 -16.68 2.73
CA ASP A 89 2.73 -16.03 1.43
C ASP A 89 1.37 -15.36 1.13
N TYR A 90 1.21 -14.86 -0.09
CA TYR A 90 -0.02 -14.14 -0.48
C TYR A 90 -1.28 -15.01 -0.52
N ASN A 91 -1.15 -16.33 -0.45
CA ASN A 91 -2.32 -17.21 -0.40
C ASN A 91 -2.99 -17.24 0.96
N HIS A 92 -2.29 -16.81 2.01
CA HIS A 92 -2.86 -16.70 3.34
C HIS A 92 -3.54 -15.33 3.46
N VAL A 93 -4.87 -15.28 3.52
CA VAL A 93 -5.60 -14.02 3.64
C VAL A 93 -5.48 -13.49 5.06
N GLY A 94 -4.98 -12.27 5.18
CA GLY A 94 -4.85 -11.57 6.45
C GLY A 94 -5.74 -10.34 6.51
N GLU A 95 -5.39 -9.42 7.38
CA GLU A 95 -6.13 -8.17 7.58
C GLU A 95 -5.48 -7.05 6.78
N ASN A 96 -6.28 -6.33 5.98
CA ASN A 96 -5.77 -5.23 5.16
C ASN A 96 -5.54 -3.97 6.01
N VAL A 97 -4.30 -3.51 6.06
CA VAL A 97 -3.93 -2.26 6.72
C VAL A 97 -4.43 -1.05 5.94
N GLY A 98 -4.38 -1.10 4.63
CA GLY A 98 -4.75 0.04 3.79
C GLY A 98 -3.84 1.25 4.04
N CYS A 99 -4.44 2.37 4.45
CA CYS A 99 -3.68 3.55 4.87
C CYS A 99 -3.31 3.39 6.35
N PRO A 100 -2.04 3.18 6.68
CA PRO A 100 -1.64 2.95 8.07
C PRO A 100 -2.01 4.13 8.97
N ALA A 101 -2.58 3.85 10.13
CA ALA A 101 -2.99 4.87 11.08
C ALA A 101 -2.76 4.44 12.53
N SER A 102 -3.15 3.22 12.91
CA SER A 102 -2.91 2.71 14.25
C SER A 102 -1.44 2.30 14.43
N ARG A 103 -1.04 2.11 15.69
CA ARG A 103 0.33 1.64 15.98
C ARG A 103 0.62 0.32 15.28
N GLU A 104 -0.32 -0.63 15.33
CA GLU A 104 -0.15 -1.93 14.69
C GLU A 104 -0.01 -1.82 13.18
N GLU A 105 -0.85 -1.00 12.56
CA GLU A 105 -0.82 -0.78 11.11
C GLU A 105 0.48 -0.12 10.67
N VAL A 106 0.91 0.90 11.39
CA VAL A 106 2.17 1.60 11.09
C VAL A 106 3.35 0.66 11.29
N ASN A 107 3.34 -0.16 12.34
CA ASN A 107 4.41 -1.14 12.57
C ASN A 107 4.51 -2.14 11.41
N HIS A 108 3.38 -2.61 10.91
CA HIS A 108 3.38 -3.50 9.74
C HIS A 108 3.99 -2.80 8.52
N PHE A 109 3.56 -1.57 8.27
CA PHE A 109 4.06 -0.78 7.14
C PHE A 109 5.57 -0.60 7.22
N LEU A 110 6.08 -0.21 8.39
CA LEU A 110 7.54 -0.03 8.59
C LEU A 110 8.31 -1.34 8.43
N LYS A 111 7.76 -2.44 8.92
CA LYS A 111 8.37 -3.76 8.77
C LYS A 111 8.50 -4.13 7.29
N VAL A 112 7.44 -3.92 6.53
CA VAL A 112 7.43 -4.19 5.09
C VAL A 112 8.45 -3.30 4.37
N LEU A 113 8.46 -2.01 4.69
CA LEU A 113 9.39 -1.07 4.05
C LEU A 113 10.85 -1.42 4.37
N GLY A 114 11.14 -1.76 5.62
CA GLY A 114 12.49 -2.15 6.00
C GLY A 114 12.96 -3.43 5.31
N LYS A 115 12.04 -4.33 5.02
CA LYS A 115 12.32 -5.61 4.39
C LYS A 115 12.50 -5.51 2.86
N THR A 116 11.82 -4.56 2.24
CA THR A 116 11.77 -4.45 0.77
C THR A 116 12.62 -3.31 0.20
N SER A 117 13.31 -2.57 1.03
CA SER A 117 14.08 -1.40 0.61
C SER A 117 15.41 -1.32 1.36
N THR A 118 16.18 -0.26 1.06
CA THR A 118 17.43 0.05 1.77
C THR A 118 17.24 1.21 2.75
N LEU A 119 16.01 1.50 3.15
CA LEU A 119 15.72 2.57 4.12
C LEU A 119 16.45 2.33 5.43
N ASN A 120 17.09 3.37 5.96
CA ASN A 120 17.76 3.30 7.25
C ASN A 120 16.81 3.66 8.38
N GLY A 121 17.27 3.53 9.64
CA GLY A 121 16.44 3.79 10.81
C GLY A 121 15.90 5.22 10.87
N THR A 122 16.70 6.21 10.49
CA THR A 122 16.29 7.61 10.49
C THR A 122 15.15 7.84 9.49
N GLU A 123 15.28 7.26 8.29
CA GLU A 123 14.26 7.37 7.25
C GLU A 123 12.96 6.68 7.65
N LEU A 124 13.07 5.49 8.24
CA LEU A 124 11.88 4.78 8.75
C LEU A 124 11.20 5.56 9.86
N MET A 125 11.95 6.23 10.73
CA MET A 125 11.38 7.08 11.77
C MET A 125 10.63 8.28 11.20
N ALA A 126 11.12 8.86 10.10
CA ALA A 126 10.42 9.96 9.44
C ALA A 126 9.07 9.51 8.90
N ILE A 127 9.02 8.32 8.31
CA ILE A 127 7.78 7.71 7.80
C ILE A 127 6.83 7.41 8.97
N GLU A 128 7.33 6.81 10.02
CA GLU A 128 6.55 6.53 11.23
C GLU A 128 5.89 7.79 11.76
N LYS A 129 6.66 8.85 11.91
CA LYS A 129 6.17 10.13 12.42
C LYS A 129 5.05 10.68 11.56
N LYS A 130 5.21 10.60 10.23
CA LYS A 130 4.20 11.11 9.30
C LYS A 130 2.86 10.40 9.48
N PHE A 131 2.88 9.08 9.61
CA PHE A 131 1.64 8.30 9.68
C PHE A 131 1.00 8.34 11.07
N LEU A 132 1.78 8.34 12.14
CA LEU A 132 1.25 8.37 13.52
C LEU A 132 0.72 9.75 13.94
N LEU A 133 1.10 10.82 13.27
CA LEU A 133 0.62 12.16 13.62
C LEU A 133 -0.83 12.42 13.19
N LYS A 134 -1.49 11.43 12.62
CA LYS A 134 -2.83 11.56 12.07
C LYS A 134 -3.90 11.16 13.07
N LYS A 135 -3.91 11.81 14.19
CA LYS A 135 -4.94 11.56 15.18
C LYS A 135 -6.02 12.61 15.14
#